data_c3ab8d4542be1fbc24085938e3a1556a
#
_entry.id   c3ab8d4542be1fbc24085938e3a1556a
#
_cell.length_a   1.000
_cell.length_b   1.000
_cell.length_c   1.000
_cell.angle_alpha   90.00
_cell.angle_beta   90.00
_cell.angle_gamma   90.00
#
_symmetry.space_group_name_H-M   'P 1'
#
loop_
_entity.id
_entity.type
_entity.pdbx_description
1 polymer ?
#
loop_
_entity_poly.entity_id
_entity_poly.type
_entity_poly.pdbx_seq_one_letter_code
_entity_poly.pdbx_strand_id
1 'polypeptide(L)' 'MHVHVLSPEGEAKFWLEPAIELATAKGFRAVELSELQRVIEERQDEIRDHWRRHFTA' A
#
# COMPACT_ATOMS: atom_id res chain seq x y z
N MET A 1 6.71 -0.50 -8.23
CA MET A 1 6.18 0.52 -7.31
C MET A 1 5.51 -0.14 -6.12
N HIS A 2 5.73 0.40 -4.94
CA HIS A 2 5.15 -0.16 -3.73
C HIS A 2 4.75 0.94 -2.75
N VAL A 3 3.86 0.61 -1.84
CA VAL A 3 3.40 1.49 -0.78
C VAL A 3 3.80 0.89 0.56
N HIS A 4 4.36 1.73 1.42
CA HIS A 4 4.76 1.35 2.76
C HIS A 4 3.77 1.94 3.76
N VAL A 5 3.15 1.10 4.57
CA VAL A 5 2.21 1.54 5.61
C VAL A 5 2.89 1.38 6.97
N LEU A 6 2.97 2.47 7.71
CA LEU A 6 3.59 2.48 9.03
C LEU A 6 2.57 2.89 10.08
N SER A 7 2.56 2.20 11.19
CA SER A 7 1.74 2.56 12.35
C SER A 7 2.46 2.13 13.63
N PRO A 8 2.01 2.62 14.80
CA PRO A 8 2.60 2.17 16.06
C PRO A 8 2.50 0.67 16.30
N GLU A 9 1.50 0.01 15.72
CA GLU A 9 1.29 -1.42 15.89
C GLU A 9 2.13 -2.27 14.95
N GLY A 10 2.58 -1.71 13.82
CA GLY A 10 3.32 -2.51 12.87
C GLY A 10 3.57 -1.82 11.54
N GLU A 11 3.98 -2.59 10.56
CA GLU A 11 4.24 -2.09 9.22
C GLU A 11 3.82 -3.11 8.18
N ALA A 12 3.51 -2.62 6.98
CA ALA A 12 3.16 -3.46 5.85
C ALA A 12 3.68 -2.83 4.57
N LYS A 13 3.96 -3.66 3.58
CA LYS A 13 4.42 -3.22 2.28
C LYS A 13 3.56 -3.90 1.22
N PHE A 14 3.00 -3.10 0.32
CA PHE A 14 2.16 -3.60 -0.76
C PHE A 14 2.78 -3.24 -2.09
N TRP A 15 2.76 -4.18 -3.02
CA TRP A 15 3.08 -3.90 -4.41
C TRP A 15 1.84 -3.31 -5.08
N LEU A 16 2.02 -2.36 -5.95
CA LEU A 16 0.92 -1.77 -6.72
C LEU A 16 0.89 -2.28 -8.16
N GLU A 17 2.04 -2.71 -8.66
CA GLU A 17 2.15 -3.20 -10.03
C GLU A 17 2.93 -4.50 -10.06
N PRO A 18 2.54 -5.44 -10.92
CA PRO A 18 1.41 -5.40 -11.88
C PRO A 18 0.04 -5.47 -11.24
N ALA A 19 -0.05 -5.85 -9.98
CA ALA A 19 -1.29 -5.94 -9.23
C ALA A 19 -1.04 -5.56 -7.78
N ILE A 20 -2.10 -5.24 -7.06
CA ILE A 20 -1.97 -4.91 -5.64
C ILE A 20 -1.82 -6.21 -4.86
N GLU A 21 -0.66 -6.39 -4.26
CA GLU A 21 -0.34 -7.59 -3.50
C GLU A 21 0.45 -7.22 -2.24
N LEU A 22 0.16 -7.93 -1.16
CA LEU A 22 0.92 -7.79 0.07
C LEU A 22 2.30 -8.39 -0.11
N ALA A 23 3.34 -7.59 0.07
CA ALA A 23 4.71 -8.04 -0.03
C ALA A 23 5.24 -8.52 1.32
N THR A 24 5.09 -7.69 2.35
CA THR A 24 5.50 -8.02 3.72
C THR A 24 4.55 -7.37 4.71
N ALA A 25 4.47 -7.95 5.90
CA ALA A 25 3.66 -7.39 6.98
C ALA A 25 4.26 -7.80 8.31
N LYS A 26 4.15 -6.91 9.30
CA LYS A 26 4.64 -7.17 10.65
C LYS A 26 3.77 -6.38 11.61
N GLY A 27 3.22 -7.06 12.61
CA GLY A 27 2.43 -6.40 13.65
C GLY A 27 0.96 -6.19 13.35
N PHE A 28 0.52 -6.42 12.12
CA PHE A 28 -0.89 -6.32 11.75
C PHE A 28 -1.55 -7.69 11.73
N ARG A 29 -2.82 -7.72 12.11
CA ARG A 29 -3.63 -8.94 11.99
C ARG A 29 -4.16 -9.07 10.57
N ALA A 30 -4.61 -10.29 10.21
CA ALA A 30 -5.11 -10.57 8.86
C ALA A 30 -6.26 -9.64 8.46
N VAL A 31 -7.19 -9.37 9.36
CA VAL A 31 -8.32 -8.50 9.07
C VAL A 31 -7.86 -7.07 8.81
N GLU A 32 -6.85 -6.62 9.54
CA GLU A 32 -6.29 -5.28 9.33
C GLU A 32 -5.60 -5.17 7.98
N LEU A 33 -4.87 -6.20 7.59
CA LEU A 33 -4.20 -6.23 6.29
C LEU A 33 -5.21 -6.23 5.14
N SER A 34 -6.31 -6.96 5.30
CA SER A 34 -7.38 -6.98 4.29
C SER A 34 -8.00 -5.60 4.13
N GLU A 35 -8.23 -4.89 5.22
CA GLU A 35 -8.78 -3.55 5.17
C GLU A 35 -7.80 -2.56 4.52
N LEU A 36 -6.51 -2.67 4.85
CA LEU A 36 -5.48 -1.84 4.24
C LEU A 36 -5.43 -2.07 2.72
N GLN A 37 -5.46 -3.33 2.32
CA GLN A 37 -5.43 -3.66 0.90
C GLN A 37 -6.63 -3.07 0.17
N ARG A 38 -7.81 -3.16 0.78
CA ARG A 38 -9.02 -2.60 0.17
C ARG A 38 -8.92 -1.09 0.00
N VAL A 39 -8.39 -0.39 1.02
CA VAL A 39 -8.21 1.06 0.95
C VAL A 39 -7.22 1.41 -0.17
N ILE A 40 -6.13 0.67 -0.27
CA ILE A 40 -5.15 0.88 -1.33
C ILE A 40 -5.78 0.65 -2.70
N GLU A 41 -6.59 -0.39 -2.84
CA GLU A 41 -7.29 -0.68 -4.09
C GLU A 41 -8.25 0.44 -4.49
N GLU A 42 -8.97 0.99 -3.51
CA GLU A 42 -9.90 2.08 -3.75
C GLU A 42 -9.19 3.38 -4.15
N ARG A 43 -7.96 3.56 -3.67
CA ARG A 43 -7.21 4.79 -3.90
C ARG A 43 -5.99 4.60 -4.79
N GLN A 44 -5.93 3.50 -5.50
CA GLN A 44 -4.74 3.21 -6.31
C GLN A 44 -4.45 4.28 -7.36
N ASP A 45 -5.47 4.86 -7.96
CA ASP A 45 -5.28 5.90 -8.96
C ASP A 45 -4.68 7.17 -8.36
N GLU A 46 -5.14 7.54 -7.17
CA GLU A 46 -4.60 8.69 -6.45
C GLU A 46 -3.14 8.47 -6.07
N ILE A 47 -2.85 7.26 -5.58
CA ILE A 47 -1.49 6.90 -5.16
C ILE A 47 -0.54 6.91 -6.34
N ARG A 48 -0.95 6.31 -7.45
CA ARG A 48 -0.13 6.27 -8.67
C ARG A 48 0.09 7.65 -9.24
N ASP A 49 -0.94 8.48 -9.23
CA ASP A 49 -0.86 9.84 -9.73
C ASP A 49 0.10 10.68 -8.88
N HIS A 50 -0.01 10.57 -7.57
CA HIS A 50 0.87 11.27 -6.65
C HIS A 50 2.32 10.84 -6.84
N TRP A 51 2.55 9.54 -6.95
CA TRP A 51 3.87 8.98 -7.16
C TRP A 51 4.48 9.48 -8.48
N ARG A 52 3.67 9.47 -9.53
CA ARG A 52 4.10 9.92 -10.86
C ARG A 52 4.51 11.39 -10.84
N ARG A 53 3.72 12.24 -10.19
CA ARG A 53 4.04 13.67 -10.07
C ARG A 53 5.34 13.88 -9.32
N HIS A 54 5.56 13.10 -8.29
CA HIS A 54 6.75 13.23 -7.46
C HIS A 54 8.02 12.86 -8.21
N PHE A 55 7.97 11.84 -9.05
CA PHE A 55 9.16 11.28 -9.69
C PHE A 55 9.36 11.68 -11.15
N THR A 56 8.37 12.28 -11.79
CA THR A 56 8.47 12.66 -13.21
C THR A 56 8.40 14.14 -13.46
N ALA A 57 8.20 14.93 -12.44
CA ALA A 57 8.07 16.39 -12.57
C ALA A 57 9.39 17.07 -12.99
#